data_129c0b41c56b4f83b68db8132e2bca25
#
_entry.id   129c0b41c56b4f83b68db8132e2bca25
#
_cell.length_a   1.000
_cell.length_b   1.000
_cell.length_c   1.000
_cell.angle_alpha   90.00
_cell.angle_beta   90.00
_cell.angle_gamma   90.00
#
_symmetry.space_group_name_H-M   'P 1'
#
loop_
_entity.id
_entity.type
_entity.pdbx_description
1 polymer ?
#
loop_
_entity_poly.entity_id
_entity_poly.type
_entity_poly.pdbx_seq_one_letter_code
_entity_poly.pdbx_strand_id
1 'polypeptide(L)'
;MNNAYEYDVEIYPNLFEVTFIPKTADQKLIDVYKAVDIRCLAIKNGKEGNLEELKEAKAKLLLTMGAKQFVIWIDYTIGKWRNDGPLIMDFFIQHKILTGYNSNNYDKIMLDIFINNYKYLDVKGFNKKESKHITQILYDHSCACVDFGKGYSRLLNFKKYYKRPFTDYDIQKILYLDKTYTSLKQVAICLKWYRIQNLPIAYNCRIREEDIYDICDYNVNDVLITLELERSQKAEIELREDISEEFGIDVYNMSRSSIGKAITTSLYEKFSG
;
A
#
# COMPACT_ATOMS: atom_id res chain seq x y z
N MET A 1 13.73 -11.78 -7.72
CA MET A 1 12.65 -10.79 -7.45
C MET A 1 11.45 -11.34 -6.64
N ASN A 2 11.61 -12.41 -5.87
CA ASN A 2 10.49 -13.01 -5.12
C ASN A 2 9.99 -12.22 -3.88
N ASN A 3 10.55 -11.01 -3.61
CA ASN A 3 10.21 -10.20 -2.44
C ASN A 3 9.71 -8.79 -2.80
N ALA A 4 9.24 -8.60 -4.04
CA ALA A 4 8.71 -7.33 -4.52
C ALA A 4 7.18 -7.36 -4.62
N TYR A 5 6.52 -6.35 -4.05
CA TYR A 5 5.06 -6.27 -3.93
C TYR A 5 4.56 -4.87 -4.21
N GLU A 6 3.40 -4.77 -4.84
CA GLU A 6 2.55 -3.59 -4.76
C GLU A 6 1.77 -3.61 -3.45
N TYR A 7 1.54 -2.44 -2.87
CA TYR A 7 0.81 -2.35 -1.61
C TYR A 7 0.03 -1.06 -1.45
N ASP A 8 -0.95 -1.12 -0.58
CA ASP A 8 -1.74 0.02 -0.13
C ASP A 8 -2.26 -0.22 1.29
N VAL A 9 -2.60 0.84 2.05
CA VAL A 9 -3.11 0.73 3.42
C VAL A 9 -4.42 1.49 3.60
N GLU A 10 -5.34 0.90 4.39
CA GLU A 10 -6.58 1.54 4.78
C GLU A 10 -6.64 1.72 6.29
N ILE A 11 -6.94 2.94 6.73
CA ILE A 11 -6.95 3.31 8.14
C ILE A 11 -8.25 3.98 8.54
N TYR A 12 -8.87 3.42 9.57
CA TYR A 12 -10.08 3.90 10.22
C TYR A 12 -9.89 3.95 11.74
N PRO A 13 -10.77 4.61 12.52
CA PRO A 13 -10.62 4.71 13.98
C PRO A 13 -10.39 3.38 14.71
N ASN A 14 -10.89 2.28 14.15
CA ASN A 14 -10.84 0.95 14.76
C ASN A 14 -10.39 -0.15 13.79
N LEU A 15 -9.85 0.22 12.62
CA LEU A 15 -9.33 -0.73 11.65
C LEU A 15 -8.02 -0.21 11.03
N PHE A 16 -7.07 -1.10 10.88
CA PHE A 16 -5.91 -1.00 10.01
C PHE A 16 -5.91 -2.21 9.09
N GLU A 17 -5.90 -1.97 7.81
CA GLU A 17 -5.80 -3.01 6.78
C GLU A 17 -4.61 -2.70 5.87
N VAL A 18 -3.91 -3.73 5.44
CA VAL A 18 -2.87 -3.63 4.42
C VAL A 18 -2.91 -4.81 3.47
N THR A 19 -2.88 -4.52 2.19
CA THR A 19 -2.83 -5.51 1.11
C THR A 19 -1.48 -5.44 0.40
N PHE A 20 -0.88 -6.62 0.15
CA PHE A 20 0.33 -6.80 -0.66
C PHE A 20 0.03 -7.76 -1.80
N ILE A 21 0.29 -7.36 -3.05
CA ILE A 21 0.18 -8.22 -4.23
C ILE A 21 1.57 -8.34 -4.87
N PRO A 22 2.09 -9.59 -5.11
CA PRO A 22 3.39 -9.76 -5.72
C PRO A 22 3.44 -9.12 -7.12
N LYS A 23 4.52 -8.42 -7.45
CA LYS A 23 4.74 -7.88 -8.81
C LYS A 23 4.76 -8.97 -9.88
N THR A 24 5.10 -10.20 -9.47
CA THR A 24 5.09 -11.40 -10.32
C THR A 24 3.72 -12.07 -10.46
N ALA A 25 2.64 -11.50 -9.91
CA ALA A 25 1.29 -12.04 -10.06
C ALA A 25 0.94 -12.27 -11.53
N ASP A 26 0.42 -13.45 -11.85
CA ASP A 26 0.11 -13.83 -13.24
C ASP A 26 -1.04 -12.97 -13.79
N GLN A 27 -0.82 -12.35 -14.95
CA GLN A 27 -1.81 -11.50 -15.62
C GLN A 27 -3.11 -12.26 -15.90
N LYS A 28 -3.04 -13.56 -16.23
CA LYS A 28 -4.24 -14.37 -16.48
C LYS A 28 -5.10 -14.50 -15.22
N LEU A 29 -4.47 -14.66 -14.05
CA LEU A 29 -5.19 -14.72 -12.77
C LEU A 29 -5.84 -13.37 -12.44
N ILE A 30 -5.15 -12.27 -12.73
CA ILE A 30 -5.70 -10.90 -12.57
C ILE A 30 -6.91 -10.71 -13.48
N ASP A 31 -6.84 -11.15 -14.73
CA ASP A 31 -7.95 -10.99 -15.68
C ASP A 31 -9.16 -11.86 -15.28
N VAL A 32 -8.92 -13.06 -14.74
CA VAL A 32 -9.99 -13.89 -14.15
C VAL A 32 -10.58 -13.21 -12.92
N TYR A 33 -9.73 -12.63 -12.04
CA TYR A 33 -10.20 -11.87 -10.87
C TYR A 33 -11.10 -10.70 -11.28
N LYS A 34 -10.68 -9.90 -12.27
CA LYS A 34 -11.47 -8.79 -12.83
C LYS A 34 -12.84 -9.28 -13.33
N ALA A 35 -12.87 -10.40 -14.06
CA ALA A 35 -14.11 -10.97 -14.58
C ALA A 35 -15.07 -11.41 -13.46
N VAL A 36 -14.55 -12.05 -12.40
CA VAL A 36 -15.33 -12.42 -11.21
C VAL A 36 -15.84 -11.19 -10.49
N ASP A 37 -15.00 -10.16 -10.33
CA ASP A 37 -15.38 -8.91 -9.65
C ASP A 37 -16.49 -8.15 -10.40
N ILE A 38 -16.41 -8.07 -11.73
CA ILE A 38 -17.49 -7.50 -12.59
C ILE A 38 -18.81 -8.24 -12.33
N ARG A 39 -18.78 -9.57 -12.15
CA ARG A 39 -20.00 -10.34 -11.83
C ARG A 39 -20.50 -10.01 -10.42
N CYS A 40 -19.61 -9.86 -9.43
CA CYS A 40 -19.99 -9.41 -8.08
C CYS A 40 -20.71 -8.06 -8.12
N LEU A 41 -20.14 -7.09 -8.86
CA LEU A 41 -20.76 -5.77 -9.05
C LEU A 41 -22.13 -5.87 -9.73
N ALA A 42 -22.29 -6.75 -10.71
CA ALA A 42 -23.55 -6.94 -11.40
C ALA A 42 -24.64 -7.50 -10.45
N ILE A 43 -24.29 -8.42 -9.55
CA ILE A 43 -25.21 -8.96 -8.54
C ILE A 43 -25.54 -7.89 -7.49
N LYS A 44 -24.55 -7.13 -6.99
CA LYS A 44 -24.79 -5.98 -6.10
C LYS A 44 -25.73 -4.94 -6.72
N ASN A 45 -25.76 -4.84 -8.05
CA ASN A 45 -26.67 -3.97 -8.82
C ASN A 45 -27.98 -4.64 -9.27
N GLY A 46 -28.37 -5.76 -8.66
CA GLY A 46 -29.68 -6.39 -8.86
C GLY A 46 -29.74 -7.50 -9.89
N LYS A 47 -28.61 -7.98 -10.45
CA LYS A 47 -28.60 -9.19 -11.27
C LYS A 47 -28.69 -10.44 -10.39
N GLU A 48 -29.27 -11.51 -10.93
CA GLU A 48 -29.32 -12.79 -10.26
C GLU A 48 -27.93 -13.44 -10.13
N GLY A 49 -27.69 -14.11 -9.01
CA GLY A 49 -26.46 -14.86 -8.76
C GLY A 49 -26.16 -15.05 -7.27
N ASN A 50 -25.15 -15.85 -6.98
CA ASN A 50 -24.67 -16.09 -5.62
C ASN A 50 -23.46 -15.22 -5.33
N LEU A 51 -23.65 -14.14 -4.58
CA LEU A 51 -22.59 -13.20 -4.24
C LEU A 51 -21.50 -13.84 -3.35
N GLU A 52 -21.90 -14.68 -2.39
CA GLU A 52 -20.95 -15.32 -1.46
C GLU A 52 -20.01 -16.29 -2.20
N GLU A 53 -20.53 -17.08 -3.13
CA GLU A 53 -19.70 -17.97 -3.99
C GLU A 53 -18.66 -17.17 -4.78
N LEU A 54 -19.04 -16.00 -5.31
CA LEU A 54 -18.08 -15.16 -6.05
C LEU A 54 -17.07 -14.49 -5.12
N LYS A 55 -17.43 -14.11 -3.89
CA LYS A 55 -16.48 -13.63 -2.89
C LYS A 55 -15.46 -14.71 -2.53
N GLU A 56 -15.89 -15.96 -2.34
CA GLU A 56 -14.99 -17.09 -2.11
C GLU A 56 -14.05 -17.34 -3.31
N ALA A 57 -14.57 -17.24 -4.54
CA ALA A 57 -13.76 -17.35 -5.74
C ALA A 57 -12.69 -16.25 -5.82
N LYS A 58 -13.04 -14.99 -5.49
CA LYS A 58 -12.08 -13.88 -5.40
C LYS A 58 -10.98 -14.18 -4.37
N ALA A 59 -11.36 -14.64 -3.18
CA ALA A 59 -10.39 -14.98 -2.12
C ALA A 59 -9.40 -16.08 -2.56
N LYS A 60 -9.89 -17.12 -3.25
CA LYS A 60 -9.04 -18.18 -3.81
C LYS A 60 -8.09 -17.66 -4.89
N LEU A 61 -8.55 -16.76 -5.75
CA LEU A 61 -7.73 -16.12 -6.79
C LEU A 61 -6.62 -15.27 -6.17
N LEU A 62 -6.93 -14.45 -5.16
CA LEU A 62 -5.94 -13.66 -4.43
C LEU A 62 -4.88 -14.55 -3.79
N LEU A 63 -5.29 -15.62 -3.13
CA LEU A 63 -4.37 -16.60 -2.54
C LEU A 63 -3.47 -17.24 -3.60
N THR A 64 -4.04 -17.61 -4.75
CA THR A 64 -3.30 -18.22 -5.88
C THR A 64 -2.31 -17.23 -6.50
N MET A 65 -2.65 -15.95 -6.57
CA MET A 65 -1.73 -14.88 -6.98
C MET A 65 -0.60 -14.63 -5.97
N GLY A 66 -0.68 -15.19 -4.78
CA GLY A 66 0.27 -14.96 -3.68
C GLY A 66 0.03 -13.66 -2.91
N ALA A 67 -1.14 -13.06 -3.10
CA ALA A 67 -1.52 -11.86 -2.36
C ALA A 67 -1.57 -12.12 -0.84
N LYS A 68 -1.23 -11.11 -0.07
CA LYS A 68 -1.30 -11.09 1.40
C LYS A 68 -2.14 -9.92 1.84
N GLN A 69 -3.13 -10.20 2.66
CA GLN A 69 -4.04 -9.22 3.19
C GLN A 69 -4.10 -9.39 4.71
N PHE A 70 -3.83 -8.32 5.44
CA PHE A 70 -3.74 -8.34 6.90
C PHE A 70 -4.66 -7.28 7.50
N VAL A 71 -5.38 -7.67 8.54
CA VAL A 71 -6.36 -6.82 9.22
C VAL A 71 -6.07 -6.77 10.71
N ILE A 72 -6.04 -5.57 11.27
CA ILE A 72 -6.11 -5.32 12.71
C ILE A 72 -7.39 -4.51 12.95
N TRP A 73 -8.31 -5.05 13.73
CA TRP A 73 -9.61 -4.46 13.96
C TRP A 73 -10.09 -4.71 15.38
N ILE A 74 -10.82 -3.76 15.93
CA ILE A 74 -11.42 -3.90 17.26
C ILE A 74 -12.80 -3.24 17.31
N ASP A 75 -13.76 -3.95 17.92
CA ASP A 75 -15.05 -3.40 18.29
C ASP A 75 -15.24 -3.50 19.81
N TYR A 76 -15.13 -2.35 20.47
CA TYR A 76 -15.29 -2.25 21.92
C TYR A 76 -16.72 -2.50 22.38
N THR A 77 -17.73 -2.32 21.51
CA THR A 77 -19.14 -2.45 21.89
C THR A 77 -19.57 -3.89 22.08
N ILE A 78 -18.98 -4.78 21.29
CA ILE A 78 -19.25 -6.23 21.30
C ILE A 78 -18.07 -7.06 21.82
N GLY A 79 -16.95 -6.40 22.17
CA GLY A 79 -15.75 -7.06 22.69
C GLY A 79 -15.01 -7.95 21.68
N LYS A 80 -15.27 -7.79 20.37
CA LYS A 80 -14.59 -8.54 19.31
C LYS A 80 -13.34 -7.83 18.82
N TRP A 81 -12.38 -8.62 18.38
CA TRP A 81 -11.12 -8.11 17.81
C TRP A 81 -10.48 -9.11 16.84
N ARG A 82 -9.68 -8.60 15.92
CA ARG A 82 -8.75 -9.32 15.04
C ARG A 82 -7.40 -8.63 15.07
N ASN A 83 -6.33 -9.37 15.18
CA ASN A 83 -4.98 -8.81 15.19
C ASN A 83 -4.03 -9.68 14.35
N ASP A 84 -3.87 -9.31 13.07
CA ASP A 84 -2.91 -9.92 12.17
C ASP A 84 -1.50 -9.29 12.29
N GLY A 85 -1.26 -8.46 13.31
CA GLY A 85 0.05 -7.82 13.54
C GLY A 85 1.23 -8.77 13.57
N PRO A 86 1.17 -9.94 14.24
CA PRO A 86 2.22 -10.97 14.15
C PRO A 86 2.48 -11.42 12.72
N LEU A 87 1.44 -11.64 11.91
CA LEU A 87 1.57 -12.08 10.51
C LEU A 87 2.20 -10.99 9.62
N ILE A 88 1.92 -9.71 9.89
CA ILE A 88 2.59 -8.59 9.23
C ILE A 88 4.09 -8.61 9.54
N MET A 89 4.46 -8.84 10.79
CA MET A 89 5.88 -8.90 11.18
C MET A 89 6.57 -10.13 10.58
N ASP A 90 5.90 -11.27 10.53
CA ASP A 90 6.40 -12.47 9.86
C ASP A 90 6.61 -12.24 8.36
N PHE A 91 5.70 -11.51 7.70
CA PHE A 91 5.88 -11.09 6.31
C PHE A 91 7.17 -10.28 6.12
N PHE A 92 7.54 -9.45 7.08
CA PHE A 92 8.74 -8.61 7.06
C PHE A 92 10.02 -9.27 7.60
N ILE A 93 10.01 -10.56 7.98
CA ILE A 93 11.24 -11.29 8.38
C ILE A 93 12.30 -11.21 7.26
N GLN A 94 11.88 -11.35 6.01
CA GLN A 94 12.74 -11.08 4.86
C GLN A 94 12.51 -9.65 4.37
N HIS A 95 13.58 -8.93 4.08
CA HIS A 95 13.48 -7.58 3.52
C HIS A 95 12.62 -7.57 2.25
N LYS A 96 11.67 -6.64 2.17
CA LYS A 96 10.73 -6.49 1.06
C LYS A 96 11.05 -5.27 0.21
N ILE A 97 10.73 -5.36 -1.07
CA ILE A 97 10.65 -4.21 -1.96
C ILE A 97 9.17 -3.91 -2.16
N LEU A 98 8.74 -2.74 -1.73
CA LEU A 98 7.36 -2.31 -1.81
C LEU A 98 7.22 -1.17 -2.83
N THR A 99 6.17 -1.20 -3.61
CA THR A 99 5.77 -0.07 -4.46
C THR A 99 4.35 0.33 -4.11
N GLY A 100 4.14 1.60 -3.84
CA GLY A 100 2.82 2.16 -3.57
C GLY A 100 2.58 3.43 -4.39
N TYR A 101 1.34 3.87 -4.46
CA TYR A 101 0.96 5.10 -5.12
C TYR A 101 0.93 6.25 -4.11
N ASN A 102 1.79 7.27 -4.25
CA ASN A 102 1.96 8.35 -3.29
C ASN A 102 2.38 7.88 -1.88
N SER A 103 2.95 6.69 -1.81
CA SER A 103 3.27 5.96 -0.58
C SER A 103 4.22 6.73 0.35
N ASN A 104 5.15 7.49 -0.20
CA ASN A 104 6.10 8.30 0.59
C ASN A 104 5.41 9.36 1.47
N ASN A 105 4.20 9.75 1.14
CA ASN A 105 3.45 10.76 1.89
C ASN A 105 2.45 10.14 2.87
N TYR A 106 2.13 8.85 2.77
CA TYR A 106 1.11 8.21 3.60
C TYR A 106 1.43 6.76 3.97
N ASP A 107 1.30 5.79 3.05
CA ASP A 107 1.31 4.35 3.34
C ASP A 107 2.58 3.88 4.04
N LYS A 108 3.73 4.30 3.53
CA LYS A 108 5.04 4.05 4.11
C LYS A 108 5.14 4.58 5.55
N ILE A 109 4.59 5.77 5.81
CA ILE A 109 4.60 6.38 7.14
C ILE A 109 3.77 5.54 8.10
N MET A 110 2.61 5.06 7.67
CA MET A 110 1.73 4.24 8.48
C MET A 110 2.36 2.89 8.80
N LEU A 111 3.01 2.24 7.84
CA LEU A 111 3.79 1.02 8.08
C LEU A 111 4.95 1.27 9.06
N ASP A 112 5.69 2.36 8.92
CA ASP A 112 6.77 2.73 9.84
C ASP A 112 6.25 2.92 11.27
N ILE A 113 5.11 3.59 11.44
CA ILE A 113 4.48 3.79 12.75
C ILE A 113 4.06 2.45 13.34
N PHE A 114 3.39 1.59 12.55
CA PHE A 114 2.99 0.26 12.99
C PHE A 114 4.20 -0.55 13.50
N ILE A 115 5.24 -0.71 12.68
CA ILE A 115 6.43 -1.52 12.99
C ILE A 115 7.15 -0.99 14.25
N ASN A 116 7.27 0.34 14.39
CA ASN A 116 7.90 0.94 15.56
C ASN A 116 7.11 0.72 16.86
N ASN A 117 5.79 0.61 16.77
CA ASN A 117 4.91 0.36 17.91
C ASN A 117 4.74 -1.12 18.23
N TYR A 118 4.93 -2.01 17.25
CA TYR A 118 4.61 -3.44 17.37
C TYR A 118 5.15 -4.11 18.64
N LYS A 119 6.40 -3.88 19.01
CA LYS A 119 7.03 -4.47 20.21
C LYS A 119 6.38 -4.09 21.54
N TYR A 120 5.52 -3.08 21.55
CA TYR A 120 4.79 -2.64 22.73
C TYR A 120 3.34 -3.13 22.74
N LEU A 121 2.90 -3.83 21.69
CA LEU A 121 1.53 -4.32 21.59
C LEU A 121 1.35 -5.59 22.43
N ASP A 122 0.16 -5.73 22.99
CA ASP A 122 -0.32 -7.00 23.53
C ASP A 122 -0.99 -7.85 22.44
N VAL A 123 -1.48 -9.03 22.82
CA VAL A 123 -2.14 -9.97 21.92
C VAL A 123 -3.39 -9.41 21.23
N LYS A 124 -4.01 -8.39 21.82
CA LYS A 124 -5.20 -7.71 21.27
C LYS A 124 -4.85 -6.47 20.46
N GLY A 125 -3.58 -6.05 20.44
CA GLY A 125 -3.13 -4.86 19.71
C GLY A 125 -3.13 -3.57 20.55
N PHE A 126 -3.22 -3.65 21.90
CA PHE A 126 -3.08 -2.48 22.77
C PHE A 126 -1.61 -2.16 23.02
N ASN A 127 -1.25 -0.90 22.80
CA ASN A 127 0.07 -0.38 23.12
C ASN A 127 0.19 -0.12 24.64
N LYS A 128 1.03 -0.89 25.32
CA LYS A 128 1.25 -0.81 26.77
C LYS A 128 1.84 0.52 27.23
N LYS A 129 2.47 1.30 26.35
CA LYS A 129 3.03 2.62 26.69
C LYS A 129 2.01 3.74 26.54
N GLU A 130 1.19 3.69 25.50
CA GLU A 130 0.25 4.75 25.16
C GLU A 130 -1.15 4.49 25.68
N SER A 131 -1.41 3.27 26.20
CA SER A 131 -2.74 2.84 26.67
C SER A 131 -3.84 2.99 25.61
N LYS A 132 -3.44 2.91 24.32
CA LYS A 132 -4.31 2.99 23.16
C LYS A 132 -4.20 1.73 22.31
N HIS A 133 -5.26 1.39 21.59
CA HIS A 133 -5.17 0.35 20.55
C HIS A 133 -4.37 0.86 19.36
N ILE A 134 -3.63 -0.02 18.66
CA ILE A 134 -2.77 0.38 17.54
C ILE A 134 -3.54 1.06 16.40
N THR A 135 -4.78 0.63 16.14
CA THR A 135 -5.62 1.27 15.11
C THR A 135 -5.90 2.72 15.44
N GLN A 136 -6.14 3.06 16.71
CA GLN A 136 -6.35 4.45 17.13
C GLN A 136 -5.07 5.28 16.99
N ILE A 137 -3.90 4.70 17.32
CA ILE A 137 -2.60 5.36 17.14
C ILE A 137 -2.38 5.67 15.64
N LEU A 138 -2.61 4.68 14.78
CA LEU A 138 -2.48 4.85 13.33
C LEU A 138 -3.48 5.88 12.79
N TYR A 139 -4.71 5.86 13.27
CA TYR A 139 -5.74 6.82 12.85
C TYR A 139 -5.39 8.26 13.26
N ASP A 140 -4.91 8.48 14.49
CA ASP A 140 -4.45 9.80 14.96
C ASP A 140 -3.31 10.33 14.06
N HIS A 141 -2.37 9.46 13.67
CA HIS A 141 -1.31 9.79 12.73
C HIS A 141 -1.79 9.99 11.30
N SER A 142 -2.79 9.22 10.86
CA SER A 142 -3.43 9.39 9.56
C SER A 142 -4.07 10.77 9.42
N CYS A 143 -4.85 11.19 10.41
CA CYS A 143 -5.43 12.53 10.46
C CYS A 143 -4.33 13.61 10.40
N ALA A 144 -3.27 13.45 11.20
CA ALA A 144 -2.15 14.38 11.18
C ALA A 144 -1.42 14.40 9.82
N CYS A 145 -1.28 13.28 9.12
CA CYS A 145 -0.73 13.24 7.76
C CYS A 145 -1.56 14.07 6.78
N VAL A 146 -2.87 14.00 6.87
CA VAL A 146 -3.79 14.77 6.01
C VAL A 146 -3.67 16.27 6.32
N ASP A 147 -3.64 16.65 7.59
CA ASP A 147 -3.59 18.05 8.03
C ASP A 147 -2.24 18.72 7.71
N PHE A 148 -1.12 18.04 7.95
CA PHE A 148 0.23 18.58 7.72
C PHE A 148 0.76 18.33 6.30
N GLY A 149 0.14 17.44 5.55
CA GLY A 149 0.55 17.08 4.19
C GLY A 149 2.00 16.58 4.12
N LYS A 150 2.71 16.89 3.01
CA LYS A 150 4.07 16.38 2.69
C LYS A 150 5.14 16.61 3.76
N GLY A 151 4.88 17.41 4.80
CA GLY A 151 5.84 17.70 5.88
C GLY A 151 5.79 16.73 7.05
N TYR A 152 4.74 15.93 7.17
CA TYR A 152 4.47 15.16 8.38
C TYR A 152 5.57 14.14 8.72
N SER A 153 6.13 13.45 7.73
CA SER A 153 7.23 12.49 7.97
C SER A 153 8.45 13.09 8.68
N ARG A 154 8.69 14.41 8.52
CA ARG A 154 9.80 15.12 9.19
C ARG A 154 9.53 15.37 10.68
N LEU A 155 8.27 15.35 11.11
CA LEU A 155 7.88 15.52 12.51
C LEU A 155 8.00 14.20 13.28
N LEU A 156 8.05 13.06 12.58
CA LEU A 156 8.17 11.75 13.19
C LEU A 156 9.63 11.47 13.54
N ASN A 157 9.93 11.53 14.83
CA ASN A 157 11.25 11.19 15.38
C ASN A 157 11.40 9.66 15.46
N PHE A 158 11.53 8.97 14.32
CA PHE A 158 11.92 7.57 14.32
C PHE A 158 13.34 7.45 14.91
N LYS A 159 13.56 6.49 15.82
CA LYS A 159 14.87 6.31 16.44
C LYS A 159 15.96 6.23 15.37
N LYS A 160 17.07 6.94 15.57
CA LYS A 160 18.23 7.03 14.68
C LYS A 160 18.75 5.68 14.16
N TYR A 161 18.40 4.57 14.83
CA TYR A 161 18.83 3.20 14.49
C TYR A 161 17.66 2.31 14.02
N TYR A 162 16.51 2.89 13.66
CA TYR A 162 15.43 2.10 13.07
C TYR A 162 15.83 1.66 11.66
N LYS A 163 16.11 0.35 11.52
CA LYS A 163 16.32 -0.25 10.21
C LYS A 163 14.96 -0.72 9.67
N ARG A 164 14.47 -0.02 8.67
CA ARG A 164 13.22 -0.40 8.01
C ARG A 164 13.38 -1.78 7.35
N PRO A 165 12.42 -2.71 7.54
CA PRO A 165 12.50 -4.05 6.94
C PRO A 165 12.05 -4.08 5.48
N PHE A 166 11.86 -2.94 4.85
CA PHE A 166 11.49 -2.81 3.45
C PHE A 166 12.11 -1.57 2.80
N THR A 167 12.28 -1.64 1.48
CA THR A 167 12.54 -0.48 0.61
C THR A 167 11.23 -0.07 -0.03
N ASP A 168 10.92 1.22 -0.05
CA ASP A 168 9.68 1.75 -0.61
C ASP A 168 9.96 2.59 -1.86
N TYR A 169 9.22 2.30 -2.93
CA TYR A 169 9.22 3.03 -4.17
C TYR A 169 7.84 3.64 -4.41
N ASP A 170 7.82 4.96 -4.61
CA ASP A 170 6.60 5.72 -4.85
C ASP A 170 6.41 5.91 -6.36
N ILE A 171 5.52 5.10 -6.95
CA ILE A 171 5.31 5.13 -8.40
C ILE A 171 4.74 6.45 -8.90
N GLN A 172 4.02 7.21 -8.08
CA GLN A 172 3.58 8.55 -8.45
C GLN A 172 4.77 9.47 -8.77
N LYS A 173 5.89 9.35 -8.05
CA LYS A 173 7.11 10.14 -8.29
C LYS A 173 7.84 9.72 -9.54
N ILE A 174 7.79 8.43 -9.88
CA ILE A 174 8.41 7.90 -11.08
C ILE A 174 7.75 8.50 -12.32
N LEU A 175 6.43 8.64 -12.32
CA LEU A 175 5.63 9.00 -13.49
C LEU A 175 5.36 10.49 -13.63
N TYR A 176 5.16 11.15 -12.51
CA TYR A 176 4.70 12.52 -12.50
C TYR A 176 5.75 13.40 -11.85
N LEU A 177 6.20 14.40 -12.60
CA LEU A 177 7.04 15.47 -12.06
C LEU A 177 6.40 16.03 -10.79
N ASP A 178 7.19 16.34 -9.77
CA ASP A 178 6.78 16.84 -8.44
C ASP A 178 5.72 17.97 -8.43
N LYS A 179 5.39 18.51 -9.58
CA LYS A 179 4.48 19.65 -9.75
C LYS A 179 3.05 19.27 -10.13
N THR A 180 2.80 18.04 -10.54
CA THR A 180 1.47 17.60 -10.99
C THR A 180 0.93 16.55 -10.03
N TYR A 181 -0.06 16.91 -9.23
CA TYR A 181 -0.76 15.93 -8.39
C TYR A 181 -1.82 15.24 -9.23
N THR A 182 -1.71 13.92 -9.34
CA THR A 182 -2.72 13.07 -9.98
C THR A 182 -3.19 12.04 -8.97
N SER A 183 -4.49 11.88 -8.81
CA SER A 183 -5.03 10.84 -7.92
C SER A 183 -4.98 9.47 -8.59
N LEU A 184 -4.96 8.39 -7.79
CA LEU A 184 -5.02 7.02 -8.33
C LEU A 184 -6.28 6.79 -9.16
N LYS A 185 -7.40 7.43 -8.82
CA LYS A 185 -8.65 7.39 -9.62
C LYS A 185 -8.49 7.99 -11.01
N GLN A 186 -7.76 9.11 -11.14
CA GLN A 186 -7.47 9.70 -12.45
C GLN A 186 -6.57 8.77 -13.27
N VAL A 187 -5.60 8.12 -12.63
CA VAL A 187 -4.78 7.08 -13.25
C VAL A 187 -5.64 5.92 -13.74
N ALA A 188 -6.54 5.41 -12.91
CA ALA A 188 -7.47 4.34 -13.27
C ALA A 188 -8.33 4.68 -14.49
N ILE A 189 -8.80 5.94 -14.61
CA ILE A 189 -9.52 6.42 -15.79
C ILE A 189 -8.61 6.37 -17.03
N CYS A 190 -7.36 6.84 -16.93
CA CYS A 190 -6.41 6.83 -18.04
C CYS A 190 -6.06 5.39 -18.49
N LEU A 191 -5.95 4.46 -17.54
CA LEU A 191 -5.73 3.04 -17.81
C LEU A 191 -6.98 2.31 -18.33
N LYS A 192 -8.14 2.99 -18.40
CA LYS A 192 -9.44 2.39 -18.70
C LYS A 192 -9.75 1.21 -17.78
N TRP A 193 -9.42 1.37 -16.50
CA TRP A 193 -9.66 0.34 -15.50
C TRP A 193 -11.16 0.06 -15.36
N TYR A 194 -11.52 -1.21 -15.16
CA TYR A 194 -12.90 -1.68 -15.20
C TYR A 194 -13.76 -1.19 -14.03
N ARG A 195 -13.14 -0.78 -12.91
CA ARG A 195 -13.83 -0.40 -11.66
C ARG A 195 -13.19 0.84 -11.03
N ILE A 196 -13.90 1.94 -11.10
CA ILE A 196 -13.52 3.18 -10.40
C ILE A 196 -14.50 3.38 -9.27
N GLN A 197 -14.01 3.41 -8.04
CA GLN A 197 -14.87 3.46 -6.85
C GLN A 197 -14.42 4.52 -5.86
N ASN A 198 -15.36 4.96 -5.04
CA ASN A 198 -15.08 5.75 -3.86
C ASN A 198 -14.85 4.83 -2.66
N LEU A 199 -14.21 5.37 -1.63
CA LEU A 199 -14.09 4.71 -0.35
C LEU A 199 -15.46 4.21 0.11
N PRO A 200 -15.62 2.91 0.47
CA PRO A 200 -16.94 2.33 0.75
C PRO A 200 -17.59 2.93 1.99
N ILE A 201 -16.78 3.36 2.95
CA ILE A 201 -17.21 3.97 4.21
C ILE A 201 -16.37 5.21 4.45
N ALA A 202 -16.95 6.26 5.01
CA ALA A 202 -16.23 7.49 5.30
C ALA A 202 -15.08 7.23 6.29
N TYR A 203 -13.89 7.76 6.03
CA TYR A 203 -12.64 7.49 6.76
C TYR A 203 -12.72 7.74 8.28
N ASN A 204 -13.66 8.57 8.73
CA ASN A 204 -13.86 8.92 10.13
C ASN A 204 -14.91 8.04 10.84
N CYS A 205 -15.50 7.07 10.14
CA CYS A 205 -16.45 6.14 10.72
C CYS A 205 -15.75 4.93 11.34
N ARG A 206 -16.36 4.35 12.39
CA ARG A 206 -15.95 3.06 12.91
C ARG A 206 -16.47 1.95 12.01
N ILE A 207 -15.63 0.94 11.80
CA ILE A 207 -15.91 -0.19 10.92
C ILE A 207 -16.51 -1.32 11.72
N ARG A 208 -17.64 -1.86 11.21
CA ARG A 208 -18.29 -3.07 11.74
C ARG A 208 -17.66 -4.31 11.11
N GLU A 209 -17.83 -5.46 11.74
CA GLU A 209 -17.28 -6.74 11.26
C GLU A 209 -17.70 -7.06 9.81
N GLU A 210 -18.97 -6.82 9.49
CA GLU A 210 -19.54 -7.04 8.17
C GLU A 210 -18.98 -6.14 7.06
N ASP A 211 -18.46 -4.96 7.44
CA ASP A 211 -17.94 -3.97 6.50
C ASP A 211 -16.44 -4.22 6.12
N ILE A 212 -15.74 -5.06 6.88
CA ILE A 212 -14.31 -5.35 6.69
C ILE A 212 -14.05 -5.86 5.27
N TYR A 213 -14.91 -6.75 4.78
CA TYR A 213 -14.75 -7.31 3.43
C TYR A 213 -14.77 -6.22 2.35
N ASP A 214 -15.69 -5.27 2.42
CA ASP A 214 -15.81 -4.23 1.39
C ASP A 214 -14.62 -3.26 1.41
N ILE A 215 -14.02 -3.01 2.58
CA ILE A 215 -12.78 -2.22 2.71
C ILE A 215 -11.60 -2.99 2.11
N CYS A 216 -11.45 -4.26 2.47
CA CYS A 216 -10.42 -5.14 1.92
C CYS A 216 -10.52 -5.26 0.39
N ASP A 217 -11.74 -5.36 -0.15
CA ASP A 217 -12.01 -5.44 -1.58
C ASP A 217 -11.72 -4.12 -2.31
N TYR A 218 -11.95 -2.99 -1.63
CA TYR A 218 -11.55 -1.67 -2.10
C TYR A 218 -10.03 -1.56 -2.21
N ASN A 219 -9.30 -1.92 -1.16
CA ASN A 219 -7.84 -1.86 -1.11
C ASN A 219 -7.19 -2.77 -2.18
N VAL A 220 -7.69 -4.00 -2.35
CA VAL A 220 -7.23 -4.89 -3.45
C VAL A 220 -7.37 -4.23 -4.81
N ASN A 221 -8.48 -3.53 -5.06
CA ASN A 221 -8.68 -2.83 -6.33
C ASN A 221 -7.64 -1.73 -6.53
N ASP A 222 -7.31 -0.95 -5.52
CA ASP A 222 -6.32 0.13 -5.60
C ASP A 222 -4.89 -0.41 -5.78
N VAL A 223 -4.54 -1.52 -5.10
CA VAL A 223 -3.26 -2.22 -5.33
C VAL A 223 -3.16 -2.78 -6.76
N LEU A 224 -4.25 -3.35 -7.30
CA LEU A 224 -4.26 -3.86 -8.68
C LEU A 224 -4.15 -2.73 -9.72
N ILE A 225 -4.73 -1.55 -9.46
CA ILE A 225 -4.55 -0.37 -10.32
C ILE A 225 -3.08 0.06 -10.30
N THR A 226 -2.44 0.08 -9.14
CA THR A 226 -1.02 0.42 -8.97
C THR A 226 -0.13 -0.57 -9.72
N LEU A 227 -0.41 -1.87 -9.63
CA LEU A 227 0.31 -2.92 -10.36
C LEU A 227 0.15 -2.77 -11.89
N GLU A 228 -1.04 -2.47 -12.39
CA GLU A 228 -1.28 -2.23 -13.81
C GLU A 228 -0.54 -0.96 -14.29
N LEU A 229 -0.55 0.09 -13.47
CA LEU A 229 0.21 1.30 -13.73
C LEU A 229 1.69 1.00 -13.87
N GLU A 230 2.28 0.27 -12.92
CA GLU A 230 3.70 -0.10 -12.97
C GLU A 230 4.02 -0.88 -14.25
N ARG A 231 3.20 -1.86 -14.60
CA ARG A 231 3.37 -2.65 -15.83
C ARG A 231 3.29 -1.81 -17.09
N SER A 232 2.40 -0.82 -17.11
CA SER A 232 2.27 0.11 -18.25
C SER A 232 3.50 1.01 -18.42
N GLN A 233 4.30 1.17 -17.36
CA GLN A 233 5.47 2.06 -17.32
C GLN A 233 6.80 1.30 -17.26
N LYS A 234 6.80 0.05 -17.68
CA LYS A 234 7.96 -0.85 -17.61
C LYS A 234 9.24 -0.21 -18.15
N ALA A 235 9.17 0.46 -19.29
CA ALA A 235 10.34 1.11 -19.91
C ALA A 235 10.95 2.23 -19.04
N GLU A 236 10.13 3.02 -18.35
CA GLU A 236 10.62 4.08 -17.42
C GLU A 236 11.27 3.47 -16.18
N ILE A 237 10.76 2.33 -15.72
CA ILE A 237 11.31 1.62 -14.57
C ILE A 237 12.63 0.96 -14.93
N GLU A 238 12.70 0.25 -16.05
CA GLU A 238 13.94 -0.36 -16.58
C GLU A 238 15.04 0.69 -16.77
N LEU A 239 14.72 1.86 -17.34
CA LEU A 239 15.67 2.96 -17.47
C LEU A 239 16.24 3.40 -16.11
N ARG A 240 15.42 3.42 -15.04
CA ARG A 240 15.90 3.77 -13.69
C ARG A 240 16.75 2.67 -13.08
N GLU A 241 16.46 1.41 -13.37
CA GLU A 241 17.29 0.26 -13.00
C GLU A 241 18.65 0.36 -13.65
N ASP A 242 18.70 0.57 -14.96
CA ASP A 242 19.95 0.73 -15.73
C ASP A 242 20.80 1.89 -15.18
N ILE A 243 20.19 3.05 -14.94
CA ILE A 243 20.89 4.21 -14.36
C ILE A 243 21.41 3.88 -12.96
N SER A 244 20.62 3.19 -12.13
CA SER A 244 21.03 2.85 -10.77
C SER A 244 22.21 1.88 -10.78
N GLU A 245 22.21 0.90 -11.69
CA GLU A 245 23.31 -0.05 -11.86
C GLU A 245 24.58 0.62 -12.42
N GLU A 246 24.46 1.43 -13.46
CA GLU A 246 25.59 2.07 -14.13
C GLU A 246 26.32 3.08 -13.22
N PHE A 247 25.57 3.88 -12.48
CA PHE A 247 26.13 4.96 -11.66
C PHE A 247 26.23 4.62 -10.16
N GLY A 248 25.71 3.49 -9.71
CA GLY A 248 25.71 3.07 -8.30
C GLY A 248 24.86 3.97 -7.38
N ILE A 249 23.80 4.58 -7.92
CA ILE A 249 22.92 5.52 -7.22
C ILE A 249 21.46 5.04 -7.30
N ASP A 250 20.74 5.05 -6.17
CA ASP A 250 19.30 4.78 -6.17
C ASP A 250 18.52 5.98 -6.72
N VAL A 251 17.98 5.85 -7.94
CA VAL A 251 17.24 6.91 -8.62
C VAL A 251 15.71 6.68 -8.64
N TYR A 252 15.21 5.61 -8.04
CA TYR A 252 13.78 5.24 -8.12
C TYR A 252 12.84 6.35 -7.67
N ASN A 253 13.09 6.92 -6.48
CA ASN A 253 12.27 8.00 -5.92
C ASN A 253 12.70 9.41 -6.34
N MET A 254 13.58 9.53 -7.35
CA MET A 254 14.09 10.82 -7.80
C MET A 254 13.25 11.40 -8.95
N SER A 255 13.10 12.74 -8.98
CA SER A 255 12.59 13.43 -10.16
C SER A 255 13.59 13.33 -11.32
N ARG A 256 13.15 13.44 -12.57
CA ARG A 256 14.06 13.43 -13.75
C ARG A 256 15.18 14.47 -13.65
N SER A 257 14.88 15.66 -13.14
CA SER A 257 15.88 16.70 -12.91
C SER A 257 16.90 16.32 -11.81
N SER A 258 16.43 15.65 -10.76
CA SER A 258 17.30 15.15 -9.68
C SER A 258 18.19 14.01 -10.15
N ILE A 259 17.69 13.14 -11.04
CA ILE A 259 18.49 12.08 -11.67
C ILE A 259 19.64 12.68 -12.48
N GLY A 260 19.35 13.65 -13.35
CA GLY A 260 20.41 14.34 -14.13
C GLY A 260 21.47 14.97 -13.24
N LYS A 261 21.07 15.64 -12.14
CA LYS A 261 22.01 16.19 -11.16
C LYS A 261 22.84 15.09 -10.49
N ALA A 262 22.23 13.99 -10.06
CA ALA A 262 22.91 12.89 -9.38
C ALA A 262 23.95 12.22 -10.30
N ILE A 263 23.60 11.97 -11.56
CA ILE A 263 24.52 11.44 -12.59
C ILE A 263 25.72 12.40 -12.78
N THR A 264 25.43 13.69 -12.99
CA THR A 264 26.49 14.70 -13.18
C THR A 264 27.43 14.76 -11.97
N THR A 265 26.89 14.71 -10.75
CA THR A 265 27.69 14.70 -9.52
C THR A 265 28.55 13.44 -9.44
N SER A 266 28.00 12.25 -9.69
CA SER A 266 28.72 10.98 -9.68
C SER A 266 29.87 10.97 -10.71
N LEU A 267 29.61 11.48 -11.91
CA LEU A 267 30.67 11.61 -12.94
C LEU A 267 31.73 12.59 -12.50
N TYR A 268 31.36 13.74 -11.97
CA TYR A 268 32.33 14.74 -11.50
C TYR A 268 33.25 14.16 -10.41
N GLU A 269 32.68 13.48 -9.40
CA GLU A 269 33.46 12.85 -8.33
C GLU A 269 34.40 11.77 -8.86
N LYS A 270 33.97 11.01 -9.88
CA LYS A 270 34.77 9.95 -10.51
C LYS A 270 35.96 10.50 -11.32
N PHE A 271 35.84 11.70 -11.91
CA PHE A 271 36.87 12.30 -12.75
C PHE A 271 37.73 13.36 -12.04
N SER A 272 37.28 13.87 -10.90
CA SER A 272 37.98 14.92 -10.14
C SER A 272 38.72 14.41 -8.90
N GLY A 273 38.47 13.16 -8.47
CA GLY A 273 39.17 12.51 -7.34
C GLY A 273 40.38 11.75 -7.81
#